data_92916f398ebe807ce3144c303d90fe2b
#
_entry.id   92916f398ebe807ce3144c303d90fe2b
#
_cell.length_a   1.000
_cell.length_b   1.000
_cell.length_c   1.000
_cell.angle_alpha   90.00
_cell.angle_beta   90.00
_cell.angle_gamma   90.00
#
_symmetry.space_group_name_H-M   'P 1'
#
loop_
_entity.id
_entity.type
_entity.pdbx_description
1 polymer ?
#
loop_
_entity_poly.entity_id
_entity_poly.type
_entity_poly.pdbx_seq_one_letter_code
_entity_poly.pdbx_strand_id
1 'polypeptide(L)'
;MKPKLVSKNLLSEEQLKEFVERDCKLLTSKNLAEVLGVSDGALRKQRSKNRSLFPFSKLGGRIFYPADLIVKTLHENLHQAQLR
;
A
#
# COMPACT_ATOMS: atom_id res chain seq x y z
N MET A 1 -9.84 20.69 3.50
CA MET A 1 -9.93 20.15 3.72
C MET A 1 -9.77 19.09 3.86
N LYS A 2 -9.85 18.42 4.18
CA LYS A 2 -9.59 17.51 4.34
C LYS A 2 -10.24 16.51 4.46
N PRO A 3 -10.15 15.74 4.04
CA PRO A 3 -10.85 14.68 3.84
C PRO A 3 -10.66 13.73 4.83
N LYS A 4 -10.98 13.76 5.69
CA LYS A 4 -10.88 12.96 6.61
C LYS A 4 -11.47 11.71 6.50
N LEU A 5 -12.37 11.39 5.82
CA LEU A 5 -13.04 10.11 5.72
C LEU A 5 -12.29 9.11 4.91
N VAL A 6 -11.24 9.54 4.25
CA VAL A 6 -10.48 8.65 3.38
C VAL A 6 -9.42 7.94 4.18
N SER A 7 -9.17 6.69 3.87
CA SER A 7 -8.12 5.93 4.50
C SER A 7 -6.80 6.65 4.37
N LYS A 8 -6.03 6.61 5.42
CA LYS A 8 -4.79 7.34 5.48
C LYS A 8 -3.85 7.02 4.33
N ASN A 9 -3.76 5.77 3.95
CA ASN A 9 -2.84 5.36 2.88
C ASN A 9 -3.55 4.95 1.61
N LEU A 10 -4.77 5.42 1.43
CA LEU A 10 -5.50 5.17 0.19
C LEU A 10 -5.10 6.20 -0.84
N LEU A 11 -4.55 5.74 -1.95
CA LEU A 11 -4.13 6.61 -3.03
C LEU A 11 -5.31 6.96 -3.92
N SER A 12 -5.32 8.17 -4.45
CA SER A 12 -6.34 8.56 -5.39
C SER A 12 -6.04 7.92 -6.75
N GLU A 13 -7.02 7.96 -7.65
CA GLU A 13 -6.80 7.43 -8.98
C GLU A 13 -5.72 8.19 -9.72
N GLU A 14 -5.65 9.50 -9.48
CA GLU A 14 -4.61 10.30 -10.11
C GLU A 14 -3.23 9.93 -9.63
N GLN A 15 -3.10 9.65 -8.35
CA GLN A 15 -1.81 9.21 -7.82
C GLN A 15 -1.42 7.87 -8.40
N LEU A 16 -2.37 6.95 -8.49
CA LEU A 16 -2.10 5.65 -9.07
C LEU A 16 -1.68 5.79 -10.52
N LYS A 17 -2.34 6.69 -11.24
CA LYS A 17 -2.05 6.91 -12.64
C LYS A 17 -0.60 7.35 -12.84
N GLU A 18 -0.10 8.18 -11.95
CA GLU A 18 1.29 8.61 -12.05
C GLU A 18 2.26 7.44 -11.98
N PHE A 19 1.97 6.49 -11.10
CA PHE A 19 2.84 5.33 -10.99
C PHE A 19 2.77 4.46 -12.25
N VAL A 20 1.58 4.32 -12.80
CA VAL A 20 1.41 3.56 -14.03
C VAL A 20 2.18 4.22 -15.17
N GLU A 21 2.12 5.53 -15.26
CA GLU A 21 2.80 6.25 -16.34
C GLU A 21 4.31 6.18 -16.22
N ARG A 22 4.82 5.96 -15.01
CA ARG A 22 6.25 5.79 -14.81
C ARG A 22 6.68 4.35 -14.89
N ASP A 23 5.79 3.48 -15.36
CA ASP A 23 6.08 2.05 -15.46
C ASP A 23 6.39 1.41 -14.11
N CYS A 24 5.88 1.97 -13.05
CA CYS A 24 6.04 1.36 -11.76
C CYS A 24 5.19 0.11 -11.69
N LYS A 25 5.76 -0.96 -11.16
CA LYS A 25 5.03 -2.19 -11.02
C LYS A 25 3.98 -2.07 -9.92
N LEU A 26 2.80 -2.61 -10.19
CA LEU A 26 1.73 -2.64 -9.20
C LEU A 26 1.55 -4.06 -8.72
N LEU A 27 1.58 -4.24 -7.41
CA LEU A 27 1.39 -5.56 -6.83
C LEU A 27 -0.04 -5.71 -6.36
N THR A 28 -0.60 -6.90 -6.55
CA THR A 28 -1.90 -7.19 -5.97
C THR A 28 -1.71 -7.45 -4.48
N SER A 29 -2.82 -7.46 -3.74
CA SER A 29 -2.77 -7.78 -2.33
C SER A 29 -2.16 -9.15 -2.10
N LYS A 30 -2.49 -10.11 -2.95
CA LYS A 30 -1.97 -11.46 -2.82
C LYS A 30 -0.47 -11.49 -3.08
N ASN A 31 -0.02 -10.77 -4.09
CA ASN A 31 1.42 -10.71 -4.38
C ASN A 31 2.19 -10.11 -3.21
N LEU A 32 1.66 -9.03 -2.65
CA LEU A 32 2.34 -8.40 -1.52
C LEU A 32 2.37 -9.33 -0.32
N ALA A 33 1.27 -10.05 -0.09
CA ALA A 33 1.23 -10.99 1.02
C ALA A 33 2.33 -12.03 0.89
N GLU A 34 2.54 -12.52 -0.32
CA GLU A 34 3.59 -13.51 -0.55
C GLU A 34 4.97 -12.93 -0.30
N VAL A 35 5.20 -11.70 -0.75
CA VAL A 35 6.48 -11.05 -0.55
C VAL A 35 6.77 -10.86 0.93
N LEU A 36 5.75 -10.48 1.69
CA LEU A 36 5.93 -10.21 3.10
C LEU A 36 5.85 -11.44 3.98
N GLY A 37 5.39 -12.55 3.44
CA GLY A 37 5.24 -13.75 4.24
C GLY A 37 4.06 -13.69 5.19
N VAL A 38 3.01 -12.96 4.82
CA VAL A 38 1.81 -12.87 5.64
C VAL A 38 0.63 -13.32 4.81
N SER A 39 -0.54 -13.45 5.43
CA SER A 39 -1.72 -13.86 4.68
C SER A 39 -2.37 -12.65 4.02
N ASP A 40 -3.06 -12.90 2.91
CA ASP A 40 -3.83 -11.85 2.26
C ASP A 40 -4.90 -11.33 3.19
N GLY A 41 -5.45 -12.20 4.03
CA GLY A 41 -6.45 -11.77 5.00
C GLY A 41 -5.91 -10.76 6.00
N ALA A 42 -4.63 -10.91 6.39
CA ALA A 42 -4.03 -9.96 7.30
C ALA A 42 -3.95 -8.57 6.67
N LEU A 43 -3.58 -8.52 5.39
CA LEU A 43 -3.51 -7.23 4.69
C LEU A 43 -4.90 -6.62 4.55
N ARG A 44 -5.90 -7.46 4.25
CA ARG A 44 -7.27 -6.98 4.11
C ARG A 44 -7.75 -6.40 5.43
N LYS A 45 -7.45 -7.07 6.53
CA LYS A 45 -7.86 -6.61 7.84
C LYS A 45 -7.24 -5.25 8.15
N GLN A 46 -5.98 -5.07 7.81
CA GLN A 46 -5.32 -3.79 8.01
C GLN A 46 -6.01 -2.69 7.23
N ARG A 47 -6.35 -2.96 5.97
CA ARG A 47 -7.03 -1.96 5.17
C ARG A 47 -8.40 -1.61 5.73
N SER A 48 -9.15 -2.62 6.16
CA SER A 48 -10.50 -2.38 6.64
C SER A 48 -10.51 -1.63 7.97
N LYS A 49 -9.44 -1.73 8.73
CA LYS A 49 -9.33 -1.02 9.99
C LYS A 49 -8.56 0.29 9.85
N ASN A 50 -8.33 0.71 8.62
CA ASN A 50 -7.62 1.94 8.34
C ASN A 50 -6.22 1.96 8.96
N ARG A 51 -5.59 0.80 8.98
CA ARG A 51 -4.25 0.66 9.55
C ARG A 51 -3.27 0.09 8.54
N SER A 52 -3.54 0.26 7.26
CA SER A 52 -2.63 -0.25 6.24
C SER A 52 -1.31 0.49 6.34
N LEU A 53 -0.24 -0.27 6.48
CA LEU A 53 1.09 0.31 6.54
C LEU A 53 1.53 0.76 5.16
N PHE A 54 1.13 0.02 4.14
CA PHE A 54 1.55 0.31 2.77
C PHE A 54 0.48 1.09 2.02
N PRO A 55 0.87 2.15 1.31
CA PRO A 55 -0.09 2.87 0.49
C PRO A 55 -0.67 1.97 -0.59
N PHE A 56 -1.94 2.08 -0.84
CA PHE A 56 -2.63 1.24 -1.79
C PHE A 56 -3.69 2.02 -2.53
N SER A 57 -4.15 1.47 -3.64
CA SER A 57 -5.21 2.06 -4.42
C SER A 57 -6.27 1.01 -4.69
N LYS A 58 -7.50 1.46 -4.82
CA LYS A 58 -8.61 0.57 -5.13
C LYS A 58 -9.16 0.98 -6.48
N LEU A 59 -9.12 0.07 -7.42
CA LEU A 59 -9.57 0.36 -8.77
C LEU A 59 -10.37 -0.82 -9.28
N GLY A 60 -11.61 -0.57 -9.65
CA GLY A 60 -12.46 -1.61 -10.19
C GLY A 60 -12.62 -2.79 -9.24
N GLY A 61 -12.70 -2.52 -7.96
CA GLY A 61 -12.85 -3.58 -6.98
C GLY A 61 -11.57 -4.31 -6.65
N ARG A 62 -10.46 -3.91 -7.24
CA ARG A 62 -9.18 -4.56 -6.98
C ARG A 62 -8.26 -3.63 -6.22
N ILE A 63 -7.39 -4.23 -5.42
CA ILE A 63 -6.42 -3.49 -4.63
C ILE A 63 -5.05 -3.61 -5.29
N PHE A 64 -4.37 -2.48 -5.42
CA PHE A 64 -3.02 -2.44 -5.97
C PHE A 64 -2.10 -1.69 -5.04
N TYR A 65 -0.87 -2.19 -4.91
CA TYR A 65 0.18 -1.56 -4.11
C TYR A 65 1.33 -1.20 -5.03
N PRO A 66 1.63 0.09 -5.23
CA PRO A 66 2.77 0.44 -6.07
C PRO A 66 4.07 -0.05 -5.44
N ALA A 67 4.89 -0.73 -6.23
CA ALA A 67 6.12 -1.31 -5.72
C ALA A 67 7.05 -0.26 -5.13
N ASP A 68 7.13 0.92 -5.74
CA ASP A 68 7.99 1.98 -5.25
C ASP A 68 7.65 2.35 -3.81
N LEU A 69 6.36 2.39 -3.50
CA LEU A 69 5.93 2.77 -2.17
C LEU A 69 6.12 1.64 -1.17
N ILE A 70 6.10 0.40 -1.66
CA ILE A 70 6.39 -0.73 -0.79
C ILE A 70 7.85 -0.66 -0.33
N VAL A 71 8.75 -0.43 -1.26
CA VAL A 71 10.16 -0.32 -0.94
C VAL A 71 10.41 0.84 0.03
N LYS A 72 9.79 1.97 -0.26
CA LYS A 72 9.96 3.13 0.60
C LYS A 72 9.47 2.84 2.01
N THR A 73 8.32 2.22 2.13
CA THR A 73 7.75 1.91 3.43
C THR A 73 8.62 0.93 4.21
N LEU A 74 9.14 -0.08 3.52
CA LEU A 74 10.00 -1.05 4.17
C LEU A 74 11.28 -0.40 4.69
N HIS A 75 11.85 0.49 3.89
CA HIS A 75 13.04 1.20 4.33
C HIS A 75 12.77 2.03 5.57
N GLU A 76 11.67 2.74 5.59
CA GLU A 76 11.32 3.58 6.73
C GLU A 76 11.15 2.75 7.98
N ASN A 77 10.52 1.59 7.86
CA ASN A 77 10.26 0.77 9.02
C ASN A 77 11.47 -0.01 9.49
N LEU A 78 12.32 -0.43 8.57
CA LEU A 78 13.56 -1.06 8.95
C LEU A 78 14.45 -0.09 9.71
N HIS A 79 14.49 1.14 9.25
CA HIS A 79 15.28 2.15 9.92
C HIS A 79 14.79 2.36 11.35
N GLN A 80 13.49 2.44 11.52
CA GLN A 80 12.93 2.60 12.86
C GLN A 80 13.23 1.40 13.74
N ALA A 81 13.16 0.21 13.16
CA ALA A 81 13.45 -0.99 13.93
C ALA A 81 14.88 -1.00 14.41
N GLN A 82 15.78 -0.49 13.61
CA GLN A 82 17.20 -0.47 13.98
C GLN A 82 17.48 0.52 15.10
N LEU A 83 16.63 1.49 15.28
CA LEU A 83 16.83 2.47 16.32
C LEU A 83 16.37 1.99 17.69
N ARG A 84 15.73 0.83 17.76
CA ARG A 84 15.21 0.34 19.02
C ARG A 84 16.22 -0.37 19.86
#